data_eaa3b2af0d7630d3ae244ffa9828dd12
#
_entry.id   eaa3b2af0d7630d3ae244ffa9828dd12
#
_cell.length_a   1.000
_cell.length_b   1.000
_cell.length_c   1.000
_cell.angle_alpha   90.00
_cell.angle_beta   90.00
_cell.angle_gamma   90.00
#
_symmetry.space_group_name_H-M   'P 1'
#
loop_
_entity.id
_entity.type
_entity.pdbx_description
1 polymer ?
#
loop_
_entity_poly.entity_id
_entity_poly.type
_entity_poly.pdbx_seq_one_letter_code
_entity_poly.pdbx_strand_id
1 'polypeptide(L)'
;MSETNPLKATEFLRFFWRRLTSMRTAIILLIILAIASIPGSIFPQRTQSPLKVDQFFARHKTWAKFLDAIGFFNVFSSPWFSAIYILLFISLIGCVFPRTLLHLKKIAKLSFKEGIRESGNLLFHISLILILVGVAIGSLFGMKGQAIISVGDRFVNSASSYDSLGFGKFSSEKSLAPFSITVTNFQAKYDVKTGAPEDYRLDADIAYP
;
A
#
# COMPACT_ATOMS: atom_id res chain seq x y z
N MET A 1 -16.10 -41.54 -30.33
CA MET A 1 -16.09 -41.08 -28.91
C MET A 1 -14.64 -40.74 -28.59
N SER A 2 -14.28 -39.48 -28.58
CA SER A 2 -12.93 -39.03 -28.22
C SER A 2 -12.81 -39.05 -26.69
N GLU A 3 -12.01 -39.95 -26.19
CA GLU A 3 -11.64 -39.95 -24.77
C GLU A 3 -10.93 -38.63 -24.46
N THR A 4 -11.57 -37.75 -23.73
CA THR A 4 -10.95 -36.57 -23.11
C THR A 4 -10.08 -37.08 -21.98
N ASN A 5 -8.79 -37.32 -22.29
CA ASN A 5 -7.80 -37.69 -21.30
C ASN A 5 -7.72 -36.56 -20.24
N PRO A 6 -8.02 -36.80 -18.96
CA PRO A 6 -8.00 -35.75 -17.96
C PRO A 6 -6.58 -35.19 -17.86
N LEU A 7 -6.45 -33.88 -18.08
CA LEU A 7 -5.17 -33.16 -17.97
C LEU A 7 -4.51 -33.55 -16.65
N LYS A 8 -3.31 -34.12 -16.71
CA LYS A 8 -2.53 -34.43 -15.50
C LYS A 8 -2.39 -33.15 -14.68
N ALA A 9 -2.54 -33.21 -13.37
CA ALA A 9 -2.48 -32.05 -12.47
C ALA A 9 -1.27 -31.13 -12.77
N THR A 10 -0.15 -31.71 -13.18
CA THR A 10 1.07 -30.99 -13.58
C THR A 10 0.90 -30.15 -14.85
N GLU A 11 0.11 -30.62 -15.83
CA GLU A 11 -0.16 -29.90 -17.08
C GLU A 11 -1.12 -28.75 -16.84
N PHE A 12 -2.13 -28.96 -15.99
CA PHE A 12 -3.06 -27.91 -15.55
C PHE A 12 -2.31 -26.80 -14.79
N LEU A 13 -1.44 -27.15 -13.82
CA LEU A 13 -0.62 -26.17 -13.10
C LEU A 13 0.29 -25.39 -14.05
N ARG A 14 0.94 -26.06 -15.00
CA ARG A 14 1.81 -25.40 -15.98
C ARG A 14 1.02 -24.46 -16.89
N PHE A 15 -0.18 -24.86 -17.33
CA PHE A 15 -1.06 -24.02 -18.11
C PHE A 15 -1.49 -22.78 -17.33
N PHE A 16 -1.95 -22.96 -16.09
CA PHE A 16 -2.34 -21.88 -15.19
C PHE A 16 -1.20 -20.90 -14.92
N TRP A 17 -0.01 -21.41 -14.60
CA TRP A 17 1.18 -20.60 -14.40
C TRP A 17 1.53 -19.74 -15.62
N ARG A 18 1.54 -20.33 -16.81
CA ARG A 18 1.80 -19.59 -18.05
C ARG A 18 0.76 -18.51 -18.34
N ARG A 19 -0.50 -18.74 -17.98
CA ARG A 19 -1.57 -17.73 -18.11
C ARG A 19 -1.39 -16.61 -17.08
N LEU A 20 -1.15 -16.96 -15.83
CA LEU A 20 -0.96 -16.00 -14.75
C LEU A 20 0.26 -15.09 -15.00
N THR A 21 1.37 -15.64 -15.50
CA THR A 21 2.61 -14.89 -15.77
C THR A 21 2.64 -14.26 -17.19
N SER A 22 1.49 -14.06 -17.81
CA SER A 22 1.40 -13.40 -19.11
C SER A 22 1.27 -11.88 -18.96
N MET A 23 1.81 -11.12 -19.93
CA MET A 23 1.65 -9.65 -19.96
C MET A 23 0.19 -9.20 -19.94
N ARG A 24 -0.70 -9.93 -20.63
CA ARG A 24 -2.13 -9.60 -20.66
C ARG A 24 -2.74 -9.69 -19.26
N THR A 25 -2.42 -10.76 -18.53
CA THR A 25 -2.91 -10.95 -17.15
C THR A 25 -2.37 -9.87 -16.23
N ALA A 26 -1.09 -9.52 -16.33
CA ALA A 26 -0.51 -8.43 -15.52
C ALA A 26 -1.22 -7.09 -15.77
N ILE A 27 -1.49 -6.74 -17.03
CA ILE A 27 -2.21 -5.51 -17.40
C ILE A 27 -3.66 -5.54 -16.88
N ILE A 28 -4.36 -6.66 -17.03
CA ILE A 28 -5.73 -6.80 -16.53
C ILE A 28 -5.76 -6.66 -15.01
N LEU A 29 -4.85 -7.33 -14.29
CA LEU A 29 -4.75 -7.22 -12.83
C LEU A 29 -4.42 -5.81 -12.38
N LEU A 30 -3.57 -5.09 -13.12
CA LEU A 30 -3.26 -3.69 -12.84
C LEU A 30 -4.50 -2.80 -12.99
N ILE A 31 -5.28 -3.00 -14.05
CA ILE A 31 -6.54 -2.26 -14.27
C ILE A 31 -7.54 -2.59 -13.16
N ILE A 32 -7.69 -3.87 -12.81
CA ILE A 32 -8.58 -4.30 -11.72
C ILE A 32 -8.13 -3.66 -10.40
N LEU A 33 -6.83 -3.64 -10.10
CA LEU A 33 -6.30 -3.00 -8.89
C LEU A 33 -6.58 -1.49 -8.88
N ALA A 34 -6.42 -0.81 -10.03
CA ALA A 34 -6.73 0.60 -10.16
C ALA A 34 -8.22 0.88 -9.90
N ILE A 35 -9.12 0.10 -10.50
CA ILE A 35 -10.57 0.20 -10.26
C ILE A 35 -10.91 -0.13 -8.79
N ALA A 36 -10.31 -1.18 -8.24
CA ALA A 36 -10.50 -1.60 -6.87
C ALA A 36 -10.03 -0.56 -5.83
N SER A 37 -9.10 0.32 -6.19
CA SER A 37 -8.63 1.41 -5.32
C SER A 37 -9.58 2.63 -5.28
N ILE A 38 -10.49 2.76 -6.25
CA ILE A 38 -11.43 3.89 -6.33
C ILE A 38 -12.28 4.03 -5.05
N PRO A 39 -12.94 2.98 -4.54
CA PRO A 39 -13.67 3.08 -3.28
C PRO A 39 -12.80 3.53 -2.11
N GLY A 40 -11.53 3.08 -2.05
CA GLY A 40 -10.58 3.49 -1.02
C GLY A 40 -10.21 4.98 -1.04
N SER A 41 -10.36 5.62 -2.20
CA SER A 41 -10.13 7.07 -2.36
C SER A 41 -11.39 7.92 -2.12
N ILE A 42 -12.57 7.36 -2.40
CA ILE A 42 -13.85 8.08 -2.27
C ILE A 42 -14.38 8.00 -0.83
N PHE A 43 -14.33 6.81 -0.22
CA PHE A 43 -14.87 6.59 1.12
C PHE A 43 -13.80 6.85 2.20
N PRO A 44 -14.19 7.41 3.36
CA PRO A 44 -13.26 7.60 4.47
C PRO A 44 -12.74 6.24 4.94
N GLN A 45 -11.42 6.12 5.09
CA GLN A 45 -10.78 4.88 5.54
C GLN A 45 -10.58 4.91 7.05
N ARG A 46 -10.94 3.83 7.78
CA ARG A 46 -10.77 3.75 9.24
C ARG A 46 -9.35 3.99 9.70
N THR A 47 -8.37 3.54 8.91
CA THR A 47 -6.95 3.74 9.22
C THR A 47 -6.46 5.16 9.07
N GLN A 48 -7.21 6.05 8.39
CA GLN A 48 -6.82 7.44 8.13
C GLN A 48 -7.73 8.45 8.83
N SER A 49 -9.01 8.16 8.94
CA SER A 49 -9.99 9.11 9.46
C SER A 49 -11.16 8.39 10.14
N PRO A 50 -10.95 7.76 11.32
CA PRO A 50 -11.99 7.02 12.02
C PRO A 50 -13.23 7.89 12.31
N LEU A 51 -13.04 9.14 12.74
CA LEU A 51 -14.14 10.08 13.00
C LEU A 51 -15.03 10.34 11.78
N LYS A 52 -14.46 10.42 10.57
CA LYS A 52 -15.25 10.59 9.34
C LYS A 52 -16.06 9.34 9.01
N VAL A 53 -15.54 8.16 9.34
CA VAL A 53 -16.28 6.90 9.20
C VAL A 53 -17.48 6.90 10.14
N ASP A 54 -17.31 7.26 11.40
CA ASP A 54 -18.40 7.34 12.39
C ASP A 54 -19.46 8.36 11.97
N GLN A 55 -19.05 9.53 11.47
CA GLN A 55 -19.98 10.53 10.91
C GLN A 55 -20.74 9.97 9.70
N PHE A 56 -20.10 9.18 8.84
CA PHE A 56 -20.76 8.53 7.71
C PHE A 56 -21.80 7.51 8.19
N PHE A 57 -21.49 6.71 9.20
CA PHE A 57 -22.43 5.77 9.83
C PHE A 57 -23.62 6.49 10.47
N ALA A 58 -23.39 7.61 11.12
CA ALA A 58 -24.47 8.43 11.72
C ALA A 58 -25.46 8.95 10.67
N ARG A 59 -24.96 9.35 9.48
CA ARG A 59 -25.76 9.91 8.39
C ARG A 59 -26.44 8.83 7.52
N HIS A 60 -25.82 7.68 7.33
CA HIS A 60 -26.22 6.67 6.33
C HIS A 60 -26.28 5.25 6.92
N LYS A 61 -27.07 5.05 7.98
CA LYS A 61 -27.11 3.80 8.78
C LYS A 61 -27.22 2.50 7.96
N THR A 62 -28.08 2.46 6.94
CA THR A 62 -28.31 1.25 6.14
C THR A 62 -27.20 1.02 5.13
N TRP A 63 -26.85 2.05 4.36
CA TRP A 63 -25.79 1.98 3.35
C TRP A 63 -24.40 1.77 3.95
N ALA A 64 -24.13 2.40 5.10
CA ALA A 64 -22.87 2.25 5.80
C ALA A 64 -22.61 0.78 6.20
N LYS A 65 -23.62 0.08 6.72
CA LYS A 65 -23.50 -1.34 7.06
C LYS A 65 -23.18 -2.22 5.85
N PHE A 66 -23.84 -1.96 4.71
CA PHE A 66 -23.58 -2.70 3.48
C PHE A 66 -22.16 -2.45 2.96
N LEU A 67 -21.74 -1.19 2.88
CA LEU A 67 -20.40 -0.80 2.45
C LEU A 67 -19.30 -1.36 3.38
N ASP A 68 -19.60 -1.42 4.68
CA ASP A 68 -18.68 -2.01 5.65
C ASP A 68 -18.53 -3.52 5.48
N ALA A 69 -19.63 -4.23 5.22
CA ALA A 69 -19.61 -5.67 5.00
C ALA A 69 -18.75 -6.08 3.80
N ILE A 70 -18.66 -5.22 2.77
CA ILE A 70 -17.78 -5.44 1.61
C ILE A 70 -16.39 -4.80 1.77
N GLY A 71 -16.12 -4.17 2.93
CA GLY A 71 -14.81 -3.64 3.30
C GLY A 71 -14.44 -2.28 2.70
N PHE A 72 -15.42 -1.45 2.29
CA PHE A 72 -15.16 -0.15 1.66
C PHE A 72 -14.58 0.91 2.60
N PHE A 73 -14.70 0.74 3.91
CA PHE A 73 -14.03 1.59 4.90
C PHE A 73 -12.63 1.08 5.30
N ASN A 74 -12.21 -0.08 4.74
CA ASN A 74 -10.90 -0.69 4.95
C ASN A 74 -10.38 -1.31 3.64
N VAL A 75 -10.55 -0.64 2.50
CA VAL A 75 -10.27 -1.20 1.17
C VAL A 75 -8.86 -1.79 1.09
N PHE A 76 -7.85 -0.99 1.46
CA PHE A 76 -6.44 -1.38 1.33
C PHE A 76 -6.00 -2.50 2.29
N SER A 77 -6.81 -2.81 3.29
CA SER A 77 -6.60 -3.92 4.24
C SER A 77 -7.55 -5.08 4.01
N SER A 78 -8.45 -4.98 3.02
CA SER A 78 -9.44 -6.01 2.74
C SER A 78 -8.80 -7.26 2.11
N PRO A 79 -9.33 -8.47 2.39
CA PRO A 79 -8.81 -9.71 1.83
C PRO A 79 -8.87 -9.75 0.29
N TRP A 80 -9.93 -9.21 -0.30
CA TRP A 80 -10.08 -9.19 -1.75
C TRP A 80 -9.08 -8.26 -2.44
N PHE A 81 -8.79 -7.07 -1.87
CA PHE A 81 -7.77 -6.17 -2.39
C PHE A 81 -6.37 -6.78 -2.27
N SER A 82 -6.08 -7.39 -1.10
CA SER A 82 -4.83 -8.12 -0.87
C SER A 82 -4.64 -9.27 -1.85
N ALA A 83 -5.71 -10.01 -2.19
CA ALA A 83 -5.65 -11.09 -3.17
C ALA A 83 -5.28 -10.57 -4.58
N ILE A 84 -5.90 -9.47 -5.03
CA ILE A 84 -5.59 -8.84 -6.32
C ILE A 84 -4.12 -8.38 -6.34
N TYR A 85 -3.65 -7.76 -5.26
CA TYR A 85 -2.30 -7.30 -5.10
C TYR A 85 -1.28 -8.45 -5.16
N ILE A 86 -1.53 -9.54 -4.44
CA ILE A 86 -0.66 -10.74 -4.44
C ILE A 86 -0.63 -11.38 -5.84
N LEU A 87 -1.77 -11.51 -6.50
CA LEU A 87 -1.85 -12.05 -7.87
C LEU A 87 -1.06 -11.18 -8.85
N LEU A 88 -1.19 -9.86 -8.75
CA LEU A 88 -0.40 -8.92 -9.56
C LEU A 88 1.10 -9.07 -9.31
N PHE A 89 1.50 -9.21 -8.04
CA PHE A 89 2.90 -9.39 -7.66
C PHE A 89 3.49 -10.68 -8.24
N ILE A 90 2.77 -11.80 -8.12
CA ILE A 90 3.17 -13.08 -8.70
C ILE A 90 3.24 -12.98 -10.23
N SER A 91 2.24 -12.37 -10.87
CA SER A 91 2.20 -12.16 -12.31
C SER A 91 3.38 -11.32 -12.80
N LEU A 92 3.69 -10.23 -12.10
CA LEU A 92 4.79 -9.33 -12.43
C LEU A 92 6.15 -10.02 -12.30
N ILE A 93 6.41 -10.70 -11.19
CA ILE A 93 7.66 -11.47 -10.99
C ILE A 93 7.80 -12.53 -12.08
N GLY A 94 6.76 -13.34 -12.31
CA GLY A 94 6.81 -14.42 -13.30
C GLY A 94 6.99 -13.96 -14.73
N CYS A 95 6.56 -12.73 -15.05
CA CYS A 95 6.72 -12.14 -16.38
C CYS A 95 8.07 -11.40 -16.54
N VAL A 96 8.55 -10.73 -15.48
CA VAL A 96 9.78 -9.92 -15.52
C VAL A 96 11.03 -10.79 -15.36
N PHE A 97 11.02 -11.76 -14.46
CA PHE A 97 12.21 -12.54 -14.11
C PHE A 97 12.87 -13.24 -15.31
N PRO A 98 12.15 -13.99 -16.19
CA PRO A 98 12.77 -14.62 -17.36
C PRO A 98 13.34 -13.60 -18.36
N ARG A 99 12.65 -12.45 -18.51
CA ARG A 99 13.09 -11.37 -19.42
C ARG A 99 14.33 -10.69 -18.88
N THR A 100 14.40 -10.45 -17.58
CA THR A 100 15.57 -9.87 -16.91
C THR A 100 16.81 -10.73 -17.14
N LEU A 101 16.69 -12.05 -16.95
CA LEU A 101 17.81 -12.96 -17.17
C LEU A 101 18.31 -12.97 -18.63
N LEU A 102 17.38 -12.95 -19.58
CA LEU A 102 17.73 -12.89 -21.01
C LEU A 102 18.38 -11.53 -21.36
N HIS A 103 17.86 -10.46 -20.81
CA HIS A 103 18.34 -9.11 -21.04
C HIS A 103 19.74 -8.89 -20.45
N LEU A 104 19.99 -9.37 -19.24
CA LEU A 104 21.32 -9.32 -18.63
C LEU A 104 22.38 -10.04 -19.47
N LYS A 105 22.02 -11.21 -20.03
CA LYS A 105 22.92 -11.95 -20.95
C LYS A 105 23.19 -11.16 -22.24
N LYS A 106 22.23 -10.37 -22.71
CA LYS A 106 22.39 -9.52 -23.91
C LYS A 106 23.26 -8.31 -23.60
N ILE A 107 23.00 -7.60 -22.52
CA ILE A 107 23.76 -6.39 -22.11
C ILE A 107 25.23 -6.71 -21.85
N ALA A 108 25.54 -7.87 -21.29
CA ALA A 108 26.91 -8.28 -21.05
C ALA A 108 27.77 -8.34 -22.32
N LYS A 109 27.16 -8.32 -23.51
CA LYS A 109 27.82 -8.34 -24.83
C LYS A 109 27.82 -6.97 -25.52
N LEU A 110 27.15 -5.95 -24.96
CA LEU A 110 27.01 -4.63 -25.52
C LEU A 110 28.03 -3.66 -24.92
N SER A 111 28.27 -2.54 -25.61
CA SER A 111 29.02 -1.43 -25.02
C SER A 111 28.20 -0.80 -23.88
N PHE A 112 28.88 -0.16 -22.92
CA PHE A 112 28.23 0.46 -21.74
C PHE A 112 27.11 1.43 -22.12
N LYS A 113 27.32 2.25 -23.14
CA LYS A 113 26.36 3.26 -23.61
C LYS A 113 25.11 2.65 -24.24
N GLU A 114 25.27 1.58 -25.01
CA GLU A 114 24.14 0.83 -25.60
C GLU A 114 23.37 0.05 -24.54
N GLY A 115 24.10 -0.54 -23.59
CA GLY A 115 23.52 -1.27 -22.45
C GLY A 115 22.58 -0.38 -21.62
N ILE A 116 22.98 0.86 -21.29
CA ILE A 116 22.13 1.81 -20.56
C ILE A 116 20.87 2.15 -21.35
N ARG A 117 20.98 2.41 -22.64
CA ARG A 117 19.84 2.78 -23.49
C ARG A 117 18.80 1.66 -23.60
N GLU A 118 19.25 0.40 -23.65
CA GLU A 118 18.36 -0.75 -23.70
C GLU A 118 17.78 -1.15 -22.32
N SER A 119 18.39 -0.69 -21.22
CA SER A 119 18.01 -1.07 -19.86
C SER A 119 16.80 -0.34 -19.29
N GLY A 120 16.31 0.73 -19.93
CA GLY A 120 15.24 1.57 -19.39
C GLY A 120 13.95 0.77 -19.07
N ASN A 121 13.51 -0.09 -19.98
CA ASN A 121 12.35 -0.92 -19.77
C ASN A 121 12.54 -1.94 -18.62
N LEU A 122 13.72 -2.50 -18.50
CA LEU A 122 14.08 -3.41 -17.42
C LEU A 122 14.09 -2.69 -16.07
N LEU A 123 14.72 -1.52 -16.01
CA LEU A 123 14.78 -0.70 -14.79
C LEU A 123 13.38 -0.31 -14.31
N PHE A 124 12.49 0.08 -15.24
CA PHE A 124 11.10 0.37 -14.92
C PHE A 124 10.38 -0.82 -14.24
N HIS A 125 10.52 -2.03 -14.79
CA HIS A 125 9.87 -3.21 -14.21
C HIS A 125 10.49 -3.63 -12.87
N ILE A 126 11.81 -3.51 -12.72
CA ILE A 126 12.48 -3.77 -11.44
C ILE A 126 12.03 -2.76 -10.38
N SER A 127 11.91 -1.48 -10.73
CA SER A 127 11.44 -0.46 -9.79
C SER A 127 10.01 -0.72 -9.32
N LEU A 128 9.12 -1.21 -10.20
CA LEU A 128 7.78 -1.63 -9.79
C LEU A 128 7.82 -2.78 -8.78
N ILE A 129 8.65 -3.79 -9.00
CA ILE A 129 8.83 -4.90 -8.05
C ILE A 129 9.33 -4.36 -6.70
N LEU A 130 10.34 -3.48 -6.71
CA LEU A 130 10.87 -2.89 -5.49
C LEU A 130 9.82 -2.07 -4.73
N ILE A 131 8.99 -1.30 -5.42
CA ILE A 131 7.87 -0.55 -4.82
C ILE A 131 6.87 -1.53 -4.18
N LEU A 132 6.48 -2.59 -4.89
CA LEU A 132 5.56 -3.59 -4.37
C LEU A 132 6.13 -4.32 -3.14
N VAL A 133 7.41 -4.66 -3.15
CA VAL A 133 8.11 -5.24 -1.99
C VAL A 133 8.11 -4.25 -0.83
N GLY A 134 8.43 -2.98 -1.08
CA GLY A 134 8.41 -1.92 -0.06
C GLY A 134 7.05 -1.75 0.59
N VAL A 135 5.98 -1.73 -0.22
CA VAL A 135 4.59 -1.67 0.28
C VAL A 135 4.25 -2.92 1.10
N ALA A 136 4.65 -4.11 0.65
CA ALA A 136 4.42 -5.35 1.39
C ALA A 136 5.15 -5.33 2.75
N ILE A 137 6.42 -4.93 2.79
CA ILE A 137 7.20 -4.80 4.02
C ILE A 137 6.53 -3.77 4.95
N GLY A 138 6.17 -2.59 4.45
CA GLY A 138 5.50 -1.56 5.22
C GLY A 138 4.14 -2.02 5.78
N SER A 139 3.40 -2.84 5.03
CA SER A 139 2.12 -3.39 5.49
C SER A 139 2.28 -4.50 6.53
N LEU A 140 3.34 -5.31 6.44
CA LEU A 140 3.57 -6.45 7.32
C LEU A 140 4.29 -6.06 8.62
N PHE A 141 5.26 -5.14 8.54
CA PHE A 141 6.14 -4.75 9.65
C PHE A 141 5.94 -3.30 10.10
N GLY A 142 5.15 -2.52 9.37
CA GLY A 142 4.91 -1.11 9.70
C GLY A 142 3.96 -0.94 10.88
N MET A 143 3.96 0.28 11.41
CA MET A 143 3.00 0.78 12.37
C MET A 143 2.36 2.04 11.79
N LYS A 144 1.08 2.23 12.05
CA LYS A 144 0.33 3.46 11.71
C LYS A 144 -0.38 3.92 12.96
N GLY A 145 -0.08 5.13 13.41
CA GLY A 145 -0.71 5.72 14.58
C GLY A 145 -1.12 7.16 14.29
N GLN A 146 -2.21 7.60 14.92
CA GLN A 146 -2.66 8.99 14.94
C GLN A 146 -2.83 9.41 16.40
N ALA A 147 -2.32 10.57 16.73
CA ALA A 147 -2.49 11.20 18.01
C ALA A 147 -2.73 12.70 17.83
N ILE A 148 -3.67 13.26 18.57
CA ILE A 148 -3.91 14.71 18.64
C ILE A 148 -3.16 15.22 19.85
N ILE A 149 -2.24 16.13 19.64
CA ILE A 149 -1.39 16.70 20.69
C ILE A 149 -1.68 18.20 20.75
N SER A 150 -2.07 18.70 21.93
CA SER A 150 -2.27 20.14 22.14
C SER A 150 -0.93 20.84 22.39
N VAL A 151 -0.90 22.16 22.15
CA VAL A 151 0.26 22.98 22.48
C VAL A 151 0.46 22.96 24.00
N GLY A 152 1.68 22.65 24.44
CA GLY A 152 2.05 22.48 25.84
C GLY A 152 1.98 21.02 26.33
N ASP A 153 1.31 20.13 25.59
CA ASP A 153 1.21 18.72 25.96
C ASP A 153 2.42 17.91 25.52
N ARG A 154 2.66 16.82 26.25
CA ARG A 154 3.72 15.85 25.97
C ARG A 154 3.14 14.54 25.49
N PHE A 155 3.45 14.15 24.28
CA PHE A 155 3.20 12.83 23.74
C PHE A 155 4.34 11.88 24.08
N VAL A 156 4.03 10.71 24.60
CA VAL A 156 4.98 9.61 24.81
C VAL A 156 4.65 8.51 23.82
N ASN A 157 5.64 7.96 23.11
CA ASN A 157 5.41 6.89 22.15
C ASN A 157 5.08 5.56 22.84
N SER A 158 3.86 5.48 23.33
CA SER A 158 3.26 4.27 23.95
C SER A 158 1.91 4.00 23.32
N ALA A 159 1.46 2.75 23.31
CA ALA A 159 0.21 2.37 22.66
C ALA A 159 -1.00 3.14 23.20
N SER A 160 -1.01 3.45 24.49
CA SER A 160 -2.08 4.21 25.16
C SER A 160 -2.14 5.70 24.79
N SER A 161 -1.09 6.24 24.18
CA SER A 161 -1.01 7.67 23.82
C SER A 161 -1.60 7.97 22.42
N TYR A 162 -1.99 6.94 21.69
CA TYR A 162 -2.57 7.09 20.36
C TYR A 162 -4.10 7.06 20.39
N ASP A 163 -4.73 7.97 19.67
CA ASP A 163 -6.18 7.93 19.42
C ASP A 163 -6.57 6.78 18.48
N SER A 164 -5.67 6.45 17.57
CA SER A 164 -5.80 5.31 16.66
C SER A 164 -4.44 4.71 16.41
N LEU A 165 -4.31 3.39 16.61
CA LEU A 165 -3.06 2.66 16.43
C LEU A 165 -3.33 1.35 15.72
N GLY A 166 -2.56 1.10 14.65
CA GLY A 166 -2.60 -0.16 13.90
C GLY A 166 -1.21 -0.69 13.65
N PHE A 167 -1.02 -1.98 13.88
CA PHE A 167 0.23 -2.68 13.63
C PHE A 167 0.11 -3.57 12.39
N GLY A 168 1.19 -3.69 11.64
CA GLY A 168 1.36 -4.74 10.65
C GLY A 168 1.36 -6.11 11.32
N LYS A 169 1.14 -7.16 10.51
CA LYS A 169 0.96 -8.54 11.03
C LYS A 169 2.11 -9.05 11.90
N PHE A 170 3.33 -8.56 11.65
CA PHE A 170 4.56 -8.94 12.38
C PHE A 170 5.10 -7.85 13.29
N SER A 171 4.34 -6.78 13.51
CA SER A 171 4.67 -5.70 14.43
C SER A 171 3.79 -5.76 15.68
N SER A 172 4.27 -5.22 16.78
CA SER A 172 3.56 -5.17 18.06
C SER A 172 3.99 -3.94 18.86
N GLU A 173 3.33 -3.67 19.98
CA GLU A 173 3.69 -2.57 20.90
C GLU A 173 5.15 -2.60 21.33
N LYS A 174 5.76 -3.78 21.43
CA LYS A 174 7.19 -3.94 21.79
C LYS A 174 8.15 -3.36 20.74
N SER A 175 7.68 -3.11 19.53
CA SER A 175 8.48 -2.49 18.46
C SER A 175 8.45 -0.96 18.50
N LEU A 176 7.70 -0.34 19.42
CA LEU A 176 7.67 1.10 19.57
C LEU A 176 9.00 1.60 20.15
N ALA A 177 9.66 2.48 19.40
CA ALA A 177 10.87 3.14 19.90
C ALA A 177 10.52 4.09 21.04
N PRO A 178 11.24 4.09 22.18
CA PRO A 178 10.96 4.98 23.29
C PRO A 178 11.41 6.40 22.96
N PHE A 179 10.46 7.30 22.77
CA PHE A 179 10.69 8.74 22.64
C PHE A 179 9.47 9.53 23.13
N SER A 180 9.65 10.80 23.38
CA SER A 180 8.55 11.72 23.66
C SER A 180 8.69 13.01 22.84
N ILE A 181 7.56 13.62 22.52
CA ILE A 181 7.46 14.88 21.78
C ILE A 181 6.64 15.84 22.65
N THR A 182 7.18 17.01 22.91
CA THR A 182 6.46 18.12 23.56
C THR A 182 6.24 19.22 22.53
N VAL A 183 4.99 19.57 22.26
CA VAL A 183 4.64 20.63 21.33
C VAL A 183 4.73 21.96 22.06
N THR A 184 5.69 22.81 21.66
CA THR A 184 5.94 24.09 22.32
C THR A 184 5.20 25.24 21.67
N ASN A 185 5.00 25.19 20.35
CA ASN A 185 4.28 26.25 19.63
C ASN A 185 3.63 25.70 18.35
N PHE A 186 2.47 26.23 17.98
CA PHE A 186 1.81 25.94 16.73
C PHE A 186 1.24 27.21 16.13
N GLN A 187 1.57 27.50 14.89
CA GLN A 187 1.08 28.64 14.14
C GLN A 187 0.46 28.17 12.83
N ALA A 188 -0.72 28.65 12.52
CA ALA A 188 -1.39 28.41 11.25
C ALA A 188 -1.66 29.74 10.57
N LYS A 189 -1.27 29.87 9.31
CA LYS A 189 -1.54 31.04 8.48
C LYS A 189 -2.63 30.69 7.46
N TYR A 190 -3.64 31.52 7.40
CA TYR A 190 -4.76 31.35 6.49
C TYR A 190 -4.85 32.52 5.52
N ASP A 191 -5.23 32.26 4.28
CA ASP A 191 -5.57 33.30 3.31
C ASP A 191 -6.80 34.07 3.78
N VAL A 192 -6.68 35.39 3.84
CA VAL A 192 -7.72 36.26 4.38
C VAL A 192 -8.99 36.29 3.52
N LYS A 193 -8.87 36.01 2.20
CA LYS A 193 -9.98 36.07 1.25
C LYS A 193 -10.74 34.76 1.14
N THR A 194 -9.99 33.64 1.14
CA THR A 194 -10.58 32.31 0.88
C THR A 194 -10.73 31.48 2.14
N GLY A 195 -10.08 31.85 3.26
CA GLY A 195 -10.00 31.02 4.48
C GLY A 195 -9.19 29.74 4.30
N ALA A 196 -8.53 29.56 3.15
CA ALA A 196 -7.72 28.39 2.89
C ALA A 196 -6.42 28.44 3.70
N PRO A 197 -5.93 27.29 4.22
CA PRO A 197 -4.65 27.25 4.90
C PRO A 197 -3.50 27.51 3.92
N GLU A 198 -2.62 28.45 4.25
CA GLU A 198 -1.43 28.80 3.47
C GLU A 198 -0.16 28.14 4.02
N ASP A 199 0.00 28.14 5.36
CA ASP A 199 1.20 27.66 5.99
C ASP A 199 0.93 27.16 7.42
N TYR A 200 1.71 26.15 7.83
CA TYR A 200 1.69 25.61 9.18
C TYR A 200 3.12 25.53 9.72
N ARG A 201 3.32 26.10 10.92
CA ARG A 201 4.59 26.00 11.65
C ARG A 201 4.37 25.35 13.01
N LEU A 202 5.15 24.33 13.28
CA LEU A 202 5.18 23.59 14.53
C LEU A 202 6.59 23.67 15.11
N ASP A 203 6.70 24.07 16.36
CA ASP A 203 7.94 23.95 17.15
C ASP A 203 7.69 22.86 18.20
N ALA A 204 8.60 21.88 18.28
CA ALA A 204 8.47 20.75 19.20
C ALA A 204 9.84 20.26 19.67
N ASP A 205 9.89 19.84 20.92
CA ASP A 205 11.08 19.22 21.55
C ASP A 205 10.93 17.71 21.53
N ILE A 206 11.94 17.00 21.03
CA ILE A 206 12.00 15.55 21.00
C ILE A 206 13.03 15.07 22.04
N ALA A 207 12.59 14.20 22.94
CA ALA A 207 13.45 13.59 23.93
C ALA A 207 13.49 12.07 23.77
N TYR A 208 14.68 11.51 23.83
CA TYR A 208 14.96 10.08 23.90
C TYR A 208 15.38 9.72 25.32
N PRO A 209 15.08 8.49 25.80
CA PRO A 209 15.49 8.01 27.10
C PRO A 209 17.02 7.86 27.22
#